data_592cf39443061f3cf3d2c72b21359e15
#
_entry.id   592cf39443061f3cf3d2c72b21359e15
#
_cell.length_a   1.000
_cell.length_b   1.000
_cell.length_c   1.000
_cell.angle_alpha   90.00
_cell.angle_beta   90.00
_cell.angle_gamma   90.00
#
_symmetry.space_group_name_H-M   'P 1'
#
loop_
_entity.id
_entity.type
_entity.pdbx_description
1 polymer ?
#
loop_
_entity_poly.entity_id
_entity_poly.type
_entity_poly.pdbx_seq_one_letter_code
_entity_poly.pdbx_strand_id
1 'polypeptide(L)'
;MGIGLFRGSYFRHNSNEGLPTDRQEAGVDRREWMQALAAMGGAGICGCLGCKSAPITGRRQLMLIPEQNEIAMGTQAFADVDKEQQGVPSNSRYSELVHRVGLRIAGVSERTDYQWETRVVASSEQNAYCLPGGKIVVYDGILPVCENEAGLAVVMSHEVAHVLARHGGERMSQQSALNGMQTAVGYVMRNKEQVSRDIFMKAYGMATTYGVVLPYSRKHESEADHIGLMLMARAGYDPAEAPRFWTRFAAANTGEKPAEFLSTHPADGRRASDLEQLLPQALDVYRTAAAPIGVGELIV
;
A
#
# COMPACT_ATOMS: atom_id res chain seq x y z
N MET A 1 53.06 10.84 -49.57
CA MET A 1 53.84 12.09 -49.43
C MET A 1 53.41 12.71 -48.12
N GLY A 2 54.18 12.89 -47.07
CA GLY A 2 55.58 12.82 -46.73
C GLY A 2 55.60 12.82 -45.20
N ILE A 3 56.22 11.99 -44.65
CA ILE A 3 57.36 11.81 -43.75
C ILE A 3 57.80 13.12 -43.04
N GLY A 4 57.81 13.08 -41.72
CA GLY A 4 58.45 14.08 -40.88
C GLY A 4 58.71 13.53 -39.48
N LEU A 5 59.86 12.81 -39.38
CA LEU A 5 60.54 12.44 -38.14
C LEU A 5 61.12 13.68 -37.46
N PHE A 6 60.96 13.83 -36.15
CA PHE A 6 61.98 14.53 -35.35
C PHE A 6 62.25 13.77 -34.04
N ARG A 7 63.51 13.54 -33.87
CA ARG A 7 64.25 12.88 -32.79
C ARG A 7 64.54 13.90 -31.67
N GLY A 8 64.45 13.45 -30.41
CA GLY A 8 65.50 13.66 -29.40
C GLY A 8 65.28 14.79 -28.40
N SER A 9 65.17 14.47 -27.16
CA SER A 9 66.26 14.80 -26.19
C SER A 9 65.86 14.31 -24.80
N TYR A 10 66.77 13.58 -24.20
CA TYR A 10 66.79 13.17 -22.79
C TYR A 10 66.85 14.38 -21.86
N PHE A 11 65.97 14.44 -20.86
CA PHE A 11 66.27 15.11 -19.61
C PHE A 11 65.83 14.21 -18.44
N ARG A 12 66.86 13.65 -17.79
CA ARG A 12 66.71 13.10 -16.45
C ARG A 12 66.48 14.28 -15.48
N HIS A 13 65.38 14.25 -14.76
CA HIS A 13 65.32 14.96 -13.49
C HIS A 13 64.81 14.00 -12.43
N ASN A 14 65.70 13.72 -11.53
CA ASN A 14 65.52 12.98 -10.29
C ASN A 14 64.96 13.98 -9.29
N SER A 15 63.73 13.78 -8.77
CA SER A 15 63.29 14.39 -7.55
C SER A 15 62.29 13.46 -6.89
N ASN A 16 62.85 12.83 -5.87
CA ASN A 16 62.16 12.09 -4.87
C ASN A 16 61.30 13.07 -4.04
N GLU A 17 60.04 13.28 -4.41
CA GLU A 17 59.06 13.93 -3.55
C GLU A 17 58.06 12.86 -3.15
N GLY A 18 58.08 12.56 -1.83
CA GLY A 18 57.20 11.63 -1.17
C GLY A 18 55.75 12.07 -1.37
N LEU A 19 54.93 11.17 -1.93
CA LEU A 19 53.50 11.23 -1.87
C LEU A 19 53.06 11.25 -0.42
N PRO A 20 52.17 12.17 0.02
CA PRO A 20 51.58 12.11 1.34
C PRO A 20 50.62 10.92 1.38
N THR A 21 51.04 9.87 2.11
CA THR A 21 50.20 8.77 2.50
C THR A 21 49.33 9.26 3.70
N ASP A 22 48.32 10.05 3.42
CA ASP A 22 47.27 10.29 4.41
C ASP A 22 45.89 10.16 3.74
N ARG A 23 45.55 8.92 3.31
CA ARG A 23 44.18 8.52 3.18
C ARG A 23 43.64 8.24 4.59
N GLN A 24 43.29 9.27 5.30
CA GLN A 24 42.29 9.12 6.35
C GLN A 24 41.00 8.64 5.65
N GLU A 25 40.80 7.33 5.66
CA GLU A 25 39.48 6.77 5.42
C GLU A 25 38.53 7.43 6.40
N ALA A 26 37.65 8.29 5.90
CA ALA A 26 36.56 8.88 6.63
C ALA A 26 35.52 7.78 6.97
N GLY A 27 35.96 6.78 7.74
CA GLY A 27 35.12 5.76 8.33
C GLY A 27 34.29 6.41 9.45
N VAL A 28 33.00 6.27 9.39
CA VAL A 28 32.12 6.59 10.53
C VAL A 28 32.56 5.74 11.71
N ASP A 29 32.94 6.38 12.83
CA ASP A 29 33.44 5.67 14.00
C ASP A 29 32.37 4.69 14.51
N ARG A 30 32.86 3.48 14.87
CA ARG A 30 32.02 2.39 15.39
C ARG A 30 31.18 2.82 16.60
N ARG A 31 31.69 3.77 17.38
CA ARG A 31 31.02 4.36 18.54
C ARG A 31 29.85 5.25 18.13
N GLU A 32 30.00 6.02 17.05
CA GLU A 32 28.94 6.87 16.48
C GLU A 32 27.85 6.04 15.80
N TRP A 33 28.23 4.95 15.11
CA TRP A 33 27.29 3.93 14.63
C TRP A 33 26.46 3.34 15.77
N MET A 34 27.10 3.02 16.88
CA MET A 34 26.42 2.50 18.08
C MET A 34 25.50 3.54 18.72
N GLN A 35 25.89 4.82 18.73
CA GLN A 35 25.04 5.91 19.24
C GLN A 35 23.85 6.18 18.32
N ALA A 36 24.03 6.15 17.01
CA ALA A 36 22.94 6.27 16.05
C ALA A 36 21.98 5.08 16.15
N LEU A 37 22.49 3.86 16.30
CA LEU A 37 21.70 2.65 16.54
C LEU A 37 21.00 2.68 17.91
N ALA A 38 21.65 3.21 18.95
CA ALA A 38 21.04 3.37 20.28
C ALA A 38 19.94 4.45 20.28
N ALA A 39 20.10 5.52 19.50
CA ALA A 39 19.06 6.53 19.30
C ALA A 39 17.86 5.94 18.53
N MET A 40 18.11 5.04 17.57
CA MET A 40 17.06 4.28 16.86
C MET A 40 16.43 3.20 17.76
N GLY A 41 17.20 2.53 18.62
CA GLY A 41 16.72 1.53 19.55
C GLY A 41 15.96 2.10 20.76
N GLY A 42 16.25 3.34 21.16
CA GLY A 42 15.52 4.04 22.22
C GLY A 42 14.09 4.40 21.86
N ALA A 43 13.75 4.49 20.57
CA ALA A 43 12.36 4.63 20.11
C ALA A 43 11.54 3.34 20.26
N GLY A 44 12.19 2.20 20.48
CA GLY A 44 11.52 0.89 20.65
C GLY A 44 10.92 0.65 22.04
N ILE A 45 11.17 1.53 23.04
CA ILE A 45 10.69 1.36 24.42
C ILE A 45 9.48 2.24 24.75
N CYS A 46 8.91 2.97 23.77
CA CYS A 46 7.61 3.61 23.96
C CYS A 46 6.50 2.55 23.91
N GLY A 47 6.47 1.70 24.92
CA GLY A 47 5.37 0.77 25.16
C GLY A 47 4.07 1.54 25.29
N CYS A 48 3.09 1.19 24.47
CA CYS A 48 1.65 1.40 24.65
C CYS A 48 0.98 2.72 24.21
N LEU A 49 1.68 3.78 23.85
CA LEU A 49 1.02 4.96 23.29
C LEU A 49 0.93 4.83 21.76
N GLY A 50 -0.18 4.28 21.24
CA GLY A 50 -0.45 4.20 19.80
C GLY A 50 -0.55 2.80 19.21
N CYS A 51 -0.46 1.72 19.99
CA CYS A 51 -0.71 0.37 19.49
C CYS A 51 -2.22 0.06 19.54
N LYS A 52 -2.85 -0.15 18.37
CA LYS A 52 -4.20 -0.70 18.23
C LYS A 52 -4.10 -2.10 17.59
N SER A 53 -5.18 -2.87 17.68
CA SER A 53 -5.29 -4.15 16.99
C SER A 53 -6.23 -4.02 15.79
N ALA A 54 -5.83 -4.59 14.66
CA ALA A 54 -6.68 -4.70 13.48
C ALA A 54 -7.88 -5.62 13.78
N PRO A 55 -9.06 -5.34 13.23
CA PRO A 55 -10.23 -6.22 13.35
C PRO A 55 -9.93 -7.58 12.71
N ILE A 56 -10.62 -8.64 13.15
CA ILE A 56 -10.53 -10.03 12.66
C ILE A 56 -9.15 -10.66 12.89
N THR A 57 -8.06 -10.03 12.44
CA THR A 57 -6.69 -10.58 12.50
C THR A 57 -6.02 -10.37 13.85
N GLY A 58 -6.44 -9.36 14.62
CA GLY A 58 -5.82 -9.00 15.90
C GLY A 58 -4.39 -8.46 15.79
N ARG A 59 -3.89 -8.19 14.57
CA ARG A 59 -2.54 -7.68 14.32
C ARG A 59 -2.32 -6.33 14.99
N ARG A 60 -1.19 -6.17 15.66
CA ARG A 60 -0.80 -4.89 16.29
C ARG A 60 -0.38 -3.88 15.24
N GLN A 61 -0.86 -2.64 15.37
CA GLN A 61 -0.66 -1.53 14.43
C GLN A 61 -0.10 -0.31 15.17
N LEU A 62 0.75 0.46 14.48
CA LEU A 62 1.19 1.78 14.95
C LEU A 62 0.19 2.83 14.43
N MET A 63 -0.57 3.42 15.37
CA MET A 63 -1.64 4.38 15.07
C MET A 63 -1.37 5.69 15.80
N LEU A 64 -0.73 6.64 15.13
CA LEU A 64 -0.45 7.99 15.65
C LEU A 64 -1.53 9.00 15.28
N ILE A 65 -2.31 8.70 14.22
CA ILE A 65 -3.35 9.60 13.70
C ILE A 65 -4.70 9.20 14.31
N PRO A 66 -5.45 10.15 14.88
CA PRO A 66 -6.82 9.92 15.35
C PRO A 66 -7.73 9.51 14.19
N GLU A 67 -8.63 8.57 14.43
CA GLU A 67 -9.55 8.05 13.41
C GLU A 67 -10.48 9.13 12.84
N GLN A 68 -10.92 10.07 13.68
CA GLN A 68 -11.74 11.20 13.25
C GLN A 68 -11.06 12.04 12.17
N ASN A 69 -9.73 12.19 12.24
CA ASN A 69 -8.97 12.91 11.21
C ASN A 69 -8.95 12.13 9.88
N GLU A 70 -8.82 10.80 9.94
CA GLU A 70 -8.91 9.96 8.75
C GLU A 70 -10.28 10.08 8.10
N ILE A 71 -11.36 10.02 8.89
CA ILE A 71 -12.75 10.18 8.41
C ILE A 71 -12.96 11.55 7.76
N ALA A 72 -12.46 12.61 8.39
CA ALA A 72 -12.57 13.96 7.84
C ALA A 72 -11.84 14.09 6.49
N MET A 73 -10.63 13.53 6.40
CA MET A 73 -9.86 13.48 5.13
C MET A 73 -10.59 12.68 4.06
N GLY A 74 -11.15 11.52 4.42
CA GLY A 74 -11.91 10.67 3.51
C GLY A 74 -13.17 11.38 2.98
N THR A 75 -13.91 12.05 3.86
CA THR A 75 -15.10 12.83 3.48
C THR A 75 -14.74 13.97 2.52
N GLN A 76 -13.66 14.69 2.79
CA GLN A 76 -13.20 15.75 1.90
C GLN A 76 -12.79 15.23 0.54
N ALA A 77 -12.00 14.15 0.50
CA ALA A 77 -11.57 13.54 -0.75
C ALA A 77 -12.75 13.02 -1.60
N PHE A 78 -13.77 12.45 -0.95
CA PHE A 78 -14.97 12.01 -1.65
C PHE A 78 -15.76 13.18 -2.26
N ALA A 79 -15.88 14.31 -1.54
CA ALA A 79 -16.51 15.52 -2.08
C ALA A 79 -15.75 16.11 -3.29
N ASP A 80 -14.43 15.91 -3.36
CA ASP A 80 -13.64 16.34 -4.50
C ASP A 80 -13.89 15.44 -5.73
N VAL A 81 -14.03 14.11 -5.53
CA VAL A 81 -14.48 13.18 -6.60
C VAL A 81 -15.85 13.59 -7.15
N ASP A 82 -16.79 13.97 -6.29
CA ASP A 82 -18.11 14.42 -6.73
C ASP A 82 -18.05 15.68 -7.61
N LYS A 83 -17.16 16.62 -7.30
CA LYS A 83 -16.95 17.82 -8.12
C LYS A 83 -16.35 17.49 -9.49
N GLU A 84 -15.37 16.59 -9.53
CA GLU A 84 -14.72 16.16 -10.79
C GLU A 84 -15.67 15.39 -11.69
N GLN A 85 -16.63 14.66 -11.11
CA GLN A 85 -17.63 13.87 -11.86
C GLN A 85 -18.91 14.65 -12.20
N GLN A 86 -19.01 15.93 -11.84
CA GLN A 86 -20.18 16.76 -12.17
C GLN A 86 -20.41 16.83 -13.67
N GLY A 87 -21.63 16.41 -14.11
CA GLY A 87 -22.02 16.42 -15.50
C GLY A 87 -21.47 15.26 -16.35
N VAL A 88 -20.71 14.34 -15.77
CA VAL A 88 -20.31 13.10 -16.45
C VAL A 88 -21.47 12.11 -16.39
N PRO A 89 -21.98 11.59 -17.54
CA PRO A 89 -23.03 10.59 -17.55
C PRO A 89 -22.55 9.31 -16.84
N SER A 90 -23.27 8.88 -15.81
CA SER A 90 -23.03 7.58 -15.18
C SER A 90 -23.99 6.53 -15.74
N ASN A 91 -23.52 5.29 -15.89
CA ASN A 91 -24.39 4.17 -16.18
C ASN A 91 -25.25 3.87 -14.95
N SER A 92 -26.57 4.10 -15.03
CA SER A 92 -27.50 3.90 -13.91
C SER A 92 -27.48 2.45 -13.41
N ARG A 93 -27.38 1.46 -14.31
CA ARG A 93 -27.27 0.04 -13.97
C ARG A 93 -26.01 -0.23 -13.11
N TYR A 94 -24.87 0.32 -13.48
CA TYR A 94 -23.63 0.17 -12.71
C TYR A 94 -23.73 0.88 -11.36
N SER A 95 -24.35 2.04 -11.29
CA SER A 95 -24.55 2.77 -10.04
C SER A 95 -25.45 1.99 -9.09
N GLU A 96 -26.55 1.40 -9.58
CA GLU A 96 -27.44 0.56 -8.79
C GLU A 96 -26.75 -0.72 -8.30
N LEU A 97 -25.97 -1.37 -9.17
CA LEU A 97 -25.21 -2.57 -8.85
C LEU A 97 -24.17 -2.29 -7.74
N VAL A 98 -23.32 -1.28 -7.92
CA VAL A 98 -22.28 -0.88 -6.96
C VAL A 98 -22.92 -0.45 -5.62
N HIS A 99 -24.04 0.27 -5.67
CA HIS A 99 -24.77 0.65 -4.47
C HIS A 99 -25.31 -0.57 -3.70
N ARG A 100 -25.95 -1.51 -4.40
CA ARG A 100 -26.49 -2.74 -3.84
C ARG A 100 -25.39 -3.59 -3.15
N VAL A 101 -24.27 -3.81 -3.85
CA VAL A 101 -23.12 -4.54 -3.30
C VAL A 101 -22.53 -3.80 -2.09
N GLY A 102 -22.36 -2.49 -2.21
CA GLY A 102 -21.85 -1.63 -1.14
C GLY A 102 -22.69 -1.67 0.12
N LEU A 103 -24.02 -1.60 0.00
CA LEU A 103 -24.93 -1.70 1.15
C LEU A 103 -24.85 -3.06 1.86
N ARG A 104 -24.72 -4.16 1.12
CA ARG A 104 -24.55 -5.49 1.71
C ARG A 104 -23.27 -5.62 2.51
N ILE A 105 -22.13 -5.13 1.96
CA ILE A 105 -20.85 -5.14 2.65
C ILE A 105 -20.88 -4.20 3.87
N ALA A 106 -21.47 -3.01 3.72
CA ALA A 106 -21.65 -2.05 4.81
C ALA A 106 -22.46 -2.65 5.97
N GLY A 107 -23.54 -3.38 5.66
CA GLY A 107 -24.43 -4.00 6.65
C GLY A 107 -23.75 -5.05 7.53
N VAL A 108 -22.64 -5.64 7.09
CA VAL A 108 -21.88 -6.66 7.85
C VAL A 108 -20.52 -6.15 8.36
N SER A 109 -20.20 -4.88 8.12
CA SER A 109 -18.92 -4.26 8.50
C SER A 109 -18.80 -3.94 9.99
N GLU A 110 -19.92 -3.96 10.72
CA GLU A 110 -20.04 -3.54 12.14
C GLU A 110 -19.69 -2.05 12.39
N ARG A 111 -19.56 -1.25 11.30
CA ARG A 111 -19.28 0.20 11.37
C ARG A 111 -20.56 1.01 11.13
N THR A 112 -21.42 1.02 12.15
CA THR A 112 -22.66 1.82 12.15
C THR A 112 -22.42 3.31 12.29
N ASP A 113 -21.23 3.71 12.68
CA ASP A 113 -20.76 5.09 12.78
C ASP A 113 -20.29 5.67 11.44
N TYR A 114 -20.10 4.84 10.41
CA TYR A 114 -19.70 5.29 9.08
C TYR A 114 -20.92 5.74 8.27
N GLN A 115 -20.75 6.78 7.48
CA GLN A 115 -21.73 7.24 6.51
C GLN A 115 -21.42 6.60 5.16
N TRP A 116 -21.92 5.40 4.95
CA TRP A 116 -21.67 4.59 3.76
C TRP A 116 -22.27 5.23 2.50
N GLU A 117 -21.43 5.54 1.55
CA GLU A 117 -21.80 6.06 0.23
C GLU A 117 -20.97 5.38 -0.86
N THR A 118 -21.58 5.26 -2.03
CA THR A 118 -20.94 4.65 -3.19
C THR A 118 -20.95 5.62 -4.36
N ARG A 119 -19.88 5.60 -5.16
CA ARG A 119 -19.76 6.37 -6.40
C ARG A 119 -19.20 5.51 -7.51
N VAL A 120 -19.81 5.59 -8.70
CA VAL A 120 -19.23 5.05 -9.92
C VAL A 120 -18.61 6.20 -10.71
N VAL A 121 -17.34 6.02 -11.09
CA VAL A 121 -16.59 6.94 -11.93
C VAL A 121 -16.57 6.38 -13.36
N ALA A 122 -17.05 7.14 -14.32
CA ALA A 122 -17.02 6.77 -15.73
C ALA A 122 -15.59 6.91 -16.27
N SER A 123 -14.85 5.80 -16.33
CA SER A 123 -13.46 5.75 -16.81
C SER A 123 -13.10 4.34 -17.21
N SER A 124 -12.33 4.19 -18.29
CA SER A 124 -11.77 2.90 -18.70
C SER A 124 -10.70 2.34 -17.76
N GLU A 125 -10.33 3.09 -16.75
CA GLU A 125 -9.36 2.69 -15.75
C GLU A 125 -9.93 1.57 -14.88
N GLN A 126 -9.15 0.50 -14.69
CA GLN A 126 -9.52 -0.59 -13.79
C GLN A 126 -9.05 -0.23 -12.38
N ASN A 127 -9.93 0.43 -11.61
CA ASN A 127 -9.62 0.89 -10.26
C ASN A 127 -10.85 0.89 -9.36
N ALA A 128 -10.61 0.79 -8.04
CA ALA A 128 -11.58 1.01 -6.99
C ALA A 128 -10.84 1.39 -5.71
N TYR A 129 -11.50 2.09 -4.81
CA TYR A 129 -10.97 2.36 -3.48
C TYR A 129 -12.07 2.68 -2.48
N CYS A 130 -11.77 2.50 -1.21
CA CYS A 130 -12.61 2.95 -0.11
C CYS A 130 -11.86 3.98 0.73
N LEU A 131 -12.51 5.12 1.01
CA LEU A 131 -11.99 6.15 1.88
C LEU A 131 -12.54 6.00 3.30
N PRO A 132 -11.79 6.43 4.32
CA PRO A 132 -12.27 6.42 5.71
C PRO A 132 -13.61 7.14 5.85
N GLY A 133 -14.48 6.58 6.70
CA GLY A 133 -15.87 7.07 6.84
C GLY A 133 -16.86 6.37 5.92
N GLY A 134 -16.44 5.34 5.15
CA GLY A 134 -17.33 4.47 4.37
C GLY A 134 -17.65 5.01 2.97
N LYS A 135 -16.73 5.72 2.33
CA LYS A 135 -16.89 6.27 0.99
C LYS A 135 -16.25 5.36 -0.05
N ILE A 136 -17.04 4.63 -0.80
CA ILE A 136 -16.58 3.63 -1.79
C ILE A 136 -16.67 4.24 -3.19
N VAL A 137 -15.57 4.18 -3.93
CA VAL A 137 -15.48 4.63 -5.32
C VAL A 137 -15.08 3.44 -6.18
N VAL A 138 -15.83 3.23 -7.27
CA VAL A 138 -15.57 2.17 -8.26
C VAL A 138 -15.52 2.81 -9.64
N TYR A 139 -14.44 2.55 -10.36
CA TYR A 139 -14.31 2.94 -11.75
C TYR A 139 -14.99 1.89 -12.63
N ASP A 140 -15.80 2.31 -13.58
CA ASP A 140 -16.58 1.34 -14.38
C ASP A 140 -15.72 0.43 -15.28
N GLY A 141 -14.47 0.84 -15.56
CA GLY A 141 -13.48 0.02 -16.27
C GLY A 141 -13.08 -1.28 -15.55
N ILE A 142 -13.31 -1.41 -14.21
CA ILE A 142 -13.02 -2.67 -13.49
C ILE A 142 -14.18 -3.67 -13.60
N LEU A 143 -15.40 -3.22 -13.89
CA LEU A 143 -16.61 -4.05 -13.85
C LEU A 143 -16.58 -5.23 -14.83
N PRO A 144 -16.08 -5.10 -16.07
CA PRO A 144 -15.97 -6.23 -16.98
C PRO A 144 -15.12 -7.40 -16.43
N VAL A 145 -14.06 -7.11 -15.66
CA VAL A 145 -13.20 -8.14 -15.04
C VAL A 145 -13.88 -8.78 -13.84
N CYS A 146 -14.79 -8.07 -13.18
CA CYS A 146 -15.59 -8.61 -12.08
C CYS A 146 -16.54 -9.72 -12.58
N GLU A 147 -17.06 -9.63 -13.80
CA GLU A 147 -18.00 -10.55 -14.47
C GLU A 147 -19.37 -10.70 -13.77
N ASN A 148 -19.42 -10.66 -12.44
CA ASN A 148 -20.64 -10.85 -11.63
C ASN A 148 -20.57 -10.07 -10.29
N GLU A 149 -21.68 -10.02 -9.57
CA GLU A 149 -21.77 -9.31 -8.28
C GLU A 149 -20.75 -9.82 -7.25
N ALA A 150 -20.49 -11.14 -7.21
CA ALA A 150 -19.52 -11.69 -6.25
C ALA A 150 -18.09 -11.23 -6.60
N GLY A 151 -17.73 -11.14 -7.88
CA GLY A 151 -16.45 -10.56 -8.32
C GLY A 151 -16.32 -9.08 -7.95
N LEU A 152 -17.39 -8.31 -8.09
CA LEU A 152 -17.43 -6.94 -7.59
C LEU A 152 -17.33 -6.88 -6.06
N ALA A 153 -17.98 -7.81 -5.36
CA ALA A 153 -17.89 -7.90 -3.90
C ALA A 153 -16.47 -8.25 -3.43
N VAL A 154 -15.70 -9.05 -4.18
CA VAL A 154 -14.26 -9.29 -3.90
C VAL A 154 -13.51 -7.98 -3.85
N VAL A 155 -13.65 -7.14 -4.90
CA VAL A 155 -12.96 -5.84 -4.99
C VAL A 155 -13.42 -4.92 -3.85
N MET A 156 -14.73 -4.71 -3.74
CA MET A 156 -15.27 -3.74 -2.77
C MET A 156 -15.02 -4.15 -1.32
N SER A 157 -15.11 -5.44 -0.99
CA SER A 157 -14.82 -5.93 0.36
C SER A 157 -13.34 -5.84 0.71
N HIS A 158 -12.44 -6.02 -0.26
CA HIS A 158 -11.00 -5.79 -0.11
C HIS A 158 -10.71 -4.31 0.23
N GLU A 159 -11.32 -3.38 -0.51
CA GLU A 159 -11.17 -1.94 -0.24
C GLU A 159 -11.76 -1.53 1.11
N VAL A 160 -12.93 -2.05 1.45
CA VAL A 160 -13.54 -1.84 2.77
C VAL A 160 -12.65 -2.41 3.87
N ALA A 161 -12.03 -3.58 3.66
CA ALA A 161 -11.09 -4.18 4.61
C ALA A 161 -9.88 -3.28 4.90
N HIS A 162 -9.34 -2.60 3.89
CA HIS A 162 -8.27 -1.61 4.10
C HIS A 162 -8.70 -0.48 5.06
N VAL A 163 -9.93 -0.01 4.94
CA VAL A 163 -10.47 1.03 5.82
C VAL A 163 -10.76 0.50 7.22
N LEU A 164 -11.37 -0.68 7.34
CA LEU A 164 -11.65 -1.31 8.63
C LEU A 164 -10.37 -1.60 9.41
N ALA A 165 -9.34 -2.09 8.73
CA ALA A 165 -8.01 -2.31 9.31
C ALA A 165 -7.19 -1.01 9.44
N ARG A 166 -7.71 0.14 8.96
CA ARG A 166 -7.06 1.45 9.02
C ARG A 166 -5.65 1.46 8.41
N HIS A 167 -5.43 0.72 7.32
CA HIS A 167 -4.13 0.60 6.66
C HIS A 167 -3.59 1.96 6.19
N GLY A 168 -4.46 2.89 5.77
CA GLY A 168 -4.09 4.27 5.44
C GLY A 168 -3.52 5.01 6.64
N GLY A 169 -4.20 4.97 7.78
CA GLY A 169 -3.77 5.61 9.03
C GLY A 169 -2.46 5.01 9.56
N GLU A 170 -2.30 3.69 9.47
CA GLU A 170 -1.06 3.02 9.86
C GLU A 170 0.10 3.44 8.94
N ARG A 171 -0.11 3.50 7.62
CA ARG A 171 0.90 3.96 6.65
C ARG A 171 1.32 5.41 6.92
N MET A 172 0.38 6.31 7.16
CA MET A 172 0.66 7.70 7.52
C MET A 172 1.41 7.81 8.85
N SER A 173 1.05 6.98 9.84
CA SER A 173 1.74 6.93 11.14
C SER A 173 3.18 6.43 11.01
N GLN A 174 3.41 5.39 10.22
CA GLN A 174 4.74 4.87 9.91
C GLN A 174 5.59 5.92 9.18
N GLN A 175 5.03 6.58 8.18
CA GLN A 175 5.74 7.63 7.44
C GLN A 175 6.12 8.79 8.36
N SER A 176 5.24 9.19 9.26
CA SER A 176 5.51 10.23 10.26
C SER A 176 6.64 9.82 11.20
N ALA A 177 6.66 8.57 11.66
CA ALA A 177 7.73 8.04 12.49
C ALA A 177 9.07 7.99 11.74
N LEU A 178 9.07 7.52 10.48
CA LEU A 178 10.26 7.47 9.63
C LEU A 178 10.83 8.88 9.35
N ASN A 179 9.97 9.86 9.07
CA ASN A 179 10.37 11.25 8.85
C ASN A 179 10.98 11.86 10.13
N GLY A 180 10.39 11.57 11.29
CA GLY A 180 10.95 11.98 12.58
C GLY A 180 12.33 11.39 12.83
N MET A 181 12.52 10.09 12.58
CA MET A 181 13.82 9.44 12.68
C MET A 181 14.84 10.01 11.69
N GLN A 182 14.44 10.24 10.45
CA GLN A 182 15.29 10.86 9.43
C GLN A 182 15.78 12.25 9.86
N THR A 183 14.89 13.06 10.45
CA THR A 183 15.24 14.39 10.99
C THR A 183 16.23 14.27 12.15
N ALA A 184 16.01 13.34 13.08
CA ALA A 184 16.91 13.10 14.19
C ALA A 184 18.31 12.65 13.73
N VAL A 185 18.37 11.71 12.76
CA VAL A 185 19.61 11.27 12.14
C VAL A 185 20.33 12.43 11.44
N GLY A 186 19.59 13.25 10.66
CA GLY A 186 20.15 14.44 10.01
C GLY A 186 20.76 15.43 11.01
N TYR A 187 20.13 15.60 12.18
CA TYR A 187 20.67 16.42 13.27
C TYR A 187 21.98 15.86 13.84
N VAL A 188 22.05 14.55 14.08
CA VAL A 188 23.27 13.88 14.57
C VAL A 188 24.39 13.98 13.52
N MET A 189 24.07 13.84 12.24
CA MET A 189 25.03 13.86 11.14
C MET A 189 25.40 15.29 10.66
N ARG A 190 24.85 16.35 11.26
CA ARG A 190 25.04 17.74 10.77
C ARG A 190 26.50 18.21 10.69
N ASN A 191 27.36 17.64 11.54
CA ASN A 191 28.78 18.01 11.64
C ASN A 191 29.71 17.12 10.79
N LYS A 192 29.13 16.18 10.01
CA LYS A 192 29.90 15.29 9.12
C LYS A 192 30.04 15.90 7.73
N GLU A 193 31.07 15.46 7.00
CA GLU A 193 31.25 15.85 5.61
C GLU A 193 30.01 15.52 4.77
N GLN A 194 29.73 16.37 3.79
CA GLN A 194 28.56 16.27 2.91
C GLN A 194 28.46 14.88 2.28
N VAL A 195 29.58 14.36 1.73
CA VAL A 195 29.62 13.05 1.06
C VAL A 195 29.26 11.91 1.99
N SER A 196 29.80 11.90 3.23
CA SER A 196 29.48 10.86 4.23
C SER A 196 28.01 10.90 4.65
N ARG A 197 27.46 12.09 4.78
CA ARG A 197 26.04 12.32 5.10
C ARG A 197 25.13 11.82 3.97
N ASP A 198 25.45 12.12 2.72
CA ASP A 198 24.65 11.74 1.57
C ASP A 198 24.68 10.21 1.35
N ILE A 199 25.82 9.56 1.53
CA ILE A 199 25.93 8.09 1.48
C ILE A 199 25.08 7.45 2.56
N PHE A 200 25.17 7.96 3.79
CA PHE A 200 24.37 7.45 4.91
C PHE A 200 22.87 7.61 4.67
N MET A 201 22.42 8.80 4.23
CA MET A 201 21.02 9.08 3.96
C MET A 201 20.44 8.22 2.83
N LYS A 202 21.23 7.93 1.79
CA LYS A 202 20.84 6.96 0.74
C LYS A 202 20.69 5.56 1.29
N ALA A 203 21.66 5.08 2.08
CA ALA A 203 21.61 3.76 2.70
C ALA A 203 20.42 3.63 3.67
N TYR A 204 20.15 4.67 4.46
CA TYR A 204 18.96 4.74 5.33
C TYR A 204 17.66 4.67 4.55
N GLY A 205 17.53 5.45 3.47
CA GLY A 205 16.35 5.44 2.59
C GLY A 205 16.11 4.06 1.98
N MET A 206 17.15 3.39 1.47
CA MET A 206 17.03 2.02 0.96
C MET A 206 16.64 1.04 2.07
N ALA A 207 17.28 1.08 3.22
CA ALA A 207 16.98 0.18 4.34
C ALA A 207 15.54 0.34 4.83
N THR A 208 15.03 1.56 4.92
CA THR A 208 13.63 1.81 5.32
C THR A 208 12.64 1.36 4.24
N THR A 209 12.93 1.60 2.97
CA THR A 209 12.05 1.17 1.86
C THR A 209 11.95 -0.34 1.79
N TYR A 210 13.08 -1.05 1.73
CA TYR A 210 13.10 -2.51 1.56
C TYR A 210 12.83 -3.27 2.87
N GLY A 211 13.25 -2.72 4.01
CA GLY A 211 13.12 -3.38 5.31
C GLY A 211 11.82 -3.09 6.06
N VAL A 212 11.15 -1.99 5.75
CA VAL A 212 9.93 -1.56 6.47
C VAL A 212 8.76 -1.38 5.50
N VAL A 213 8.85 -0.45 4.56
CA VAL A 213 7.69 -0.02 3.75
C VAL A 213 7.12 -1.15 2.90
N LEU A 214 7.96 -1.85 2.13
CA LEU A 214 7.49 -2.94 1.26
C LEU A 214 6.95 -4.16 2.01
N PRO A 215 7.59 -4.67 3.09
CA PRO A 215 7.04 -5.77 3.87
C PRO A 215 5.70 -5.43 4.53
N TYR A 216 5.52 -4.19 5.00
CA TYR A 216 4.24 -3.74 5.55
C TYR A 216 3.14 -3.68 4.49
N SER A 217 3.45 -3.18 3.29
CA SER A 217 2.50 -3.17 2.18
C SER A 217 1.96 -4.58 1.87
N ARG A 218 2.82 -5.60 1.77
CA ARG A 218 2.39 -6.99 1.57
C ARG A 218 1.54 -7.53 2.71
N LYS A 219 1.85 -7.18 3.96
CA LYS A 219 1.04 -7.58 5.13
C LYS A 219 -0.34 -6.94 5.08
N HIS A 220 -0.44 -5.68 4.67
CA HIS A 220 -1.71 -4.99 4.51
C HIS A 220 -2.58 -5.66 3.43
N GLU A 221 -1.98 -6.07 2.30
CA GLU A 221 -2.70 -6.78 1.24
C GLU A 221 -3.24 -8.13 1.73
N SER A 222 -2.39 -8.96 2.35
CA SER A 222 -2.82 -10.27 2.88
C SER A 222 -3.88 -10.11 3.99
N GLU A 223 -3.80 -9.07 4.80
CA GLU A 223 -4.79 -8.76 5.82
C GLU A 223 -6.12 -8.29 5.20
N ALA A 224 -6.06 -7.44 4.18
CA ALA A 224 -7.23 -6.97 3.44
C ALA A 224 -7.91 -8.12 2.68
N ASP A 225 -7.14 -9.05 2.11
CA ASP A 225 -7.68 -10.27 1.50
C ASP A 225 -8.43 -11.13 2.51
N HIS A 226 -7.85 -11.38 3.68
CA HIS A 226 -8.49 -12.18 4.72
C HIS A 226 -9.78 -11.52 5.24
N ILE A 227 -9.71 -10.25 5.63
CA ILE A 227 -10.86 -9.50 6.13
C ILE A 227 -11.93 -9.39 5.04
N GLY A 228 -11.55 -9.03 3.81
CA GLY A 228 -12.44 -8.88 2.67
C GLY A 228 -13.16 -10.17 2.32
N LEU A 229 -12.45 -11.32 2.34
CA LEU A 229 -13.05 -12.63 2.11
C LEU A 229 -14.13 -12.95 3.16
N MET A 230 -13.88 -12.63 4.43
CA MET A 230 -14.89 -12.85 5.49
C MET A 230 -16.07 -11.89 5.34
N LEU A 231 -15.84 -10.64 4.93
CA LEU A 231 -16.91 -9.65 4.71
C LEU A 231 -17.82 -10.06 3.56
N MET A 232 -17.26 -10.42 2.39
CA MET A 232 -18.09 -10.86 1.25
C MET A 232 -18.91 -12.11 1.59
N ALA A 233 -18.32 -13.06 2.33
CA ALA A 233 -19.01 -14.25 2.78
C ALA A 233 -20.18 -13.91 3.72
N ARG A 234 -19.99 -13.03 4.73
CA ARG A 234 -21.05 -12.52 5.60
C ARG A 234 -22.13 -11.76 4.83
N ALA A 235 -21.74 -11.01 3.79
CA ALA A 235 -22.67 -10.28 2.92
C ALA A 235 -23.51 -11.18 2.01
N GLY A 236 -23.23 -12.50 1.99
CA GLY A 236 -23.97 -13.50 1.25
C GLY A 236 -23.44 -13.75 -0.15
N TYR A 237 -22.25 -13.30 -0.49
CA TYR A 237 -21.57 -13.61 -1.76
C TYR A 237 -20.71 -14.86 -1.64
N ASP A 238 -20.68 -15.68 -2.70
CA ASP A 238 -19.87 -16.90 -2.75
C ASP A 238 -18.38 -16.57 -2.62
N PRO A 239 -17.70 -16.94 -1.51
CA PRO A 239 -16.30 -16.62 -1.31
C PRO A 239 -15.36 -17.38 -2.29
N ALA A 240 -15.83 -18.45 -2.94
CA ALA A 240 -15.06 -19.15 -3.97
C ALA A 240 -14.78 -18.28 -5.20
N GLU A 241 -15.48 -17.15 -5.35
CA GLU A 241 -15.22 -16.19 -6.41
C GLU A 241 -13.92 -15.40 -6.19
N ALA A 242 -13.45 -15.24 -4.95
CA ALA A 242 -12.26 -14.43 -4.66
C ALA A 242 -10.98 -14.97 -5.34
N PRO A 243 -10.57 -16.24 -5.20
CA PRO A 243 -9.41 -16.74 -5.91
C PRO A 243 -9.62 -16.76 -7.45
N ARG A 244 -10.85 -16.95 -7.93
CA ARG A 244 -11.17 -16.90 -9.37
C ARG A 244 -10.99 -15.49 -9.92
N PHE A 245 -11.50 -14.47 -9.22
CA PHE A 245 -11.32 -13.06 -9.57
C PHE A 245 -9.84 -12.72 -9.71
N TRP A 246 -9.02 -13.01 -8.70
CA TRP A 246 -7.59 -12.67 -8.75
C TRP A 246 -6.84 -13.40 -9.85
N THR A 247 -7.21 -14.64 -10.16
CA THR A 247 -6.65 -15.39 -11.30
C THR A 247 -7.01 -14.72 -12.63
N ARG A 248 -8.28 -14.35 -12.82
CA ARG A 248 -8.73 -13.62 -14.03
C ARG A 248 -8.06 -12.27 -14.15
N PHE A 249 -8.05 -11.51 -13.05
CA PHE A 249 -7.50 -10.17 -13.02
C PHE A 249 -6.01 -10.15 -13.37
N ALA A 250 -5.24 -11.09 -12.83
CA ALA A 250 -3.84 -11.27 -13.19
C ALA A 250 -3.66 -11.64 -14.67
N ALA A 251 -4.48 -12.56 -15.19
CA ALA A 251 -4.43 -12.98 -16.59
C ALA A 251 -4.80 -11.84 -17.57
N ALA A 252 -5.75 -10.99 -17.20
CA ALA A 252 -6.18 -9.85 -18.02
C ALA A 252 -5.14 -8.70 -18.05
N ASN A 253 -4.20 -8.68 -17.11
CA ASN A 253 -3.27 -7.56 -16.90
C ASN A 253 -1.80 -7.96 -17.06
N THR A 254 -1.47 -8.74 -18.09
CA THR A 254 -0.09 -9.18 -18.41
C THR A 254 0.71 -8.18 -19.26
N GLY A 255 0.13 -7.01 -19.61
CA GLY A 255 0.75 -5.99 -20.46
C GLY A 255 1.83 -5.16 -19.77
N GLU A 256 2.54 -4.32 -20.57
CA GLU A 256 3.58 -3.41 -20.07
C GLU A 256 3.06 -2.34 -19.09
N LYS A 257 1.78 -2.01 -19.14
CA LYS A 257 1.09 -1.11 -18.20
C LYS A 257 0.06 -1.91 -17.42
N PRO A 258 0.38 -2.37 -16.21
CA PRO A 258 -0.60 -3.04 -15.36
C PRO A 258 -1.74 -2.07 -15.02
N ALA A 259 -2.93 -2.60 -14.76
CA ALA A 259 -4.05 -1.82 -14.25
C ALA A 259 -3.64 -1.02 -13.01
N GLU A 260 -4.21 0.19 -12.82
CA GLU A 260 -3.91 1.05 -11.67
C GLU A 260 -4.16 0.30 -10.34
N PHE A 261 -5.22 -0.50 -10.31
CA PHE A 261 -5.52 -1.36 -9.16
C PHE A 261 -4.35 -2.32 -8.81
N LEU A 262 -3.62 -2.84 -9.80
CA LEU A 262 -2.42 -3.65 -9.54
C LEU A 262 -1.21 -2.83 -9.10
N SER A 263 -1.16 -1.56 -9.46
CA SER A 263 -0.09 -0.65 -9.02
C SER A 263 -0.22 -0.31 -7.54
N THR A 264 -1.45 -0.16 -7.06
CA THR A 264 -1.79 0.11 -5.65
C THR A 264 -1.89 -1.16 -4.82
N HIS A 265 -2.35 -2.27 -5.43
CA HIS A 265 -2.56 -3.60 -4.82
C HIS A 265 -1.81 -4.67 -5.60
N PRO A 266 -0.48 -4.80 -5.42
CA PRO A 266 0.33 -5.72 -6.20
C PRO A 266 -0.24 -7.15 -6.15
N ALA A 267 -0.52 -7.70 -7.33
CA ALA A 267 -0.82 -9.11 -7.45
C ALA A 267 0.48 -9.90 -7.20
N ASP A 268 0.74 -10.20 -5.95
CA ASP A 268 1.64 -11.30 -5.61
C ASP A 268 0.99 -12.58 -6.14
N GLY A 269 1.70 -13.34 -6.99
CA GLY A 269 1.16 -14.58 -7.60
C GLY A 269 0.66 -15.63 -6.60
N ARG A 270 0.79 -15.35 -5.30
CA ARG A 270 0.29 -16.18 -4.19
C ARG A 270 -1.10 -15.79 -3.72
N ARG A 271 -1.66 -14.60 -4.08
CA ARG A 271 -2.94 -14.12 -3.53
C ARG A 271 -4.08 -15.13 -3.75
N ALA A 272 -4.22 -15.67 -4.96
CA ALA A 272 -5.23 -16.68 -5.25
C ALA A 272 -5.04 -17.94 -4.37
N SER A 273 -3.82 -18.44 -4.24
CA SER A 273 -3.49 -19.60 -3.40
C SER A 273 -3.69 -19.35 -1.92
N ASP A 274 -3.34 -18.16 -1.43
CA ASP A 274 -3.54 -17.79 -0.02
C ASP A 274 -5.04 -17.68 0.31
N LEU A 275 -5.84 -17.14 -0.62
CA LEU A 275 -7.30 -17.08 -0.51
C LEU A 275 -7.93 -18.49 -0.54
N GLU A 276 -7.42 -19.41 -1.39
CA GLU A 276 -7.86 -20.81 -1.40
C GLU A 276 -7.67 -21.49 -0.04
N GLN A 277 -6.59 -21.19 0.69
CA GLN A 277 -6.36 -21.73 2.02
C GLN A 277 -7.38 -21.21 3.05
N LEU A 278 -7.91 -19.99 2.85
CA LEU A 278 -8.92 -19.39 3.72
C LEU A 278 -10.37 -19.81 3.35
N LEU A 279 -10.59 -20.41 2.18
CA LEU A 279 -11.93 -20.78 1.70
C LEU A 279 -12.72 -21.66 2.68
N PRO A 280 -12.16 -22.68 3.35
CA PRO A 280 -12.94 -23.49 4.29
C PRO A 280 -13.60 -22.62 5.38
N GLN A 281 -12.85 -21.68 5.97
CA GLN A 281 -13.36 -20.77 6.97
C GLN A 281 -14.39 -19.79 6.39
N ALA A 282 -14.15 -19.24 5.20
CA ALA A 282 -15.07 -18.34 4.55
C ALA A 282 -16.39 -19.02 4.13
N LEU A 283 -16.33 -20.27 3.68
CA LEU A 283 -17.53 -21.07 3.36
C LEU A 283 -18.37 -21.36 4.60
N ASP A 284 -17.75 -21.58 5.76
CA ASP A 284 -18.49 -21.76 7.01
C ASP A 284 -19.23 -20.46 7.39
N VAL A 285 -18.58 -19.29 7.23
CA VAL A 285 -19.21 -17.98 7.40
C VAL A 285 -20.36 -17.78 6.40
N TYR A 286 -20.13 -18.10 5.12
CA TYR A 286 -21.12 -17.95 4.06
C TYR A 286 -22.38 -18.80 4.31
N ARG A 287 -22.24 -20.05 4.80
CA ARG A 287 -23.37 -20.92 5.13
C ARG A 287 -24.29 -20.35 6.21
N THR A 288 -23.77 -19.47 7.06
CA THR A 288 -24.53 -18.80 8.13
C THR A 288 -25.00 -17.41 7.75
N ALA A 289 -24.72 -16.95 6.52
CA ALA A 289 -25.16 -15.63 6.06
C ALA A 289 -26.68 -15.52 6.03
N ALA A 290 -27.21 -14.36 6.45
CA ALA A 290 -28.66 -14.16 6.55
C ALA A 290 -29.39 -14.19 5.19
N ALA A 291 -28.70 -13.83 4.11
CA ALA A 291 -29.28 -13.76 2.77
C ALA A 291 -28.23 -14.14 1.71
N PRO A 292 -27.89 -15.45 1.55
CA PRO A 292 -26.94 -15.90 0.56
C PRO A 292 -27.52 -15.70 -0.85
N ILE A 293 -26.71 -15.17 -1.77
CA ILE A 293 -27.06 -14.90 -3.17
C ILE A 293 -26.10 -15.56 -4.17
N GLY A 294 -25.07 -16.25 -3.69
CA GLY A 294 -24.10 -16.93 -4.55
C GLY A 294 -23.23 -15.92 -5.32
N VAL A 295 -23.17 -16.06 -6.64
CA VAL A 295 -22.44 -15.14 -7.52
C VAL A 295 -23.24 -13.88 -7.86
N GLY A 296 -24.54 -13.86 -7.60
CA GLY A 296 -25.41 -12.73 -7.89
C GLY A 296 -25.64 -12.48 -9.39
N GLU A 297 -25.91 -11.22 -9.76
CA GLU A 297 -26.17 -10.80 -11.14
C GLU A 297 -24.90 -10.83 -12.00
N LEU A 298 -25.02 -11.22 -13.27
CA LEU A 298 -23.94 -11.09 -14.25
C LEU A 298 -23.82 -9.64 -14.71
N ILE A 299 -22.60 -9.14 -14.78
CA ILE A 299 -22.28 -7.75 -15.17
C ILE A 299 -22.17 -7.63 -16.70
N VAL A 300 -21.68 -8.66 -17.36
CA VAL A 300 -21.46 -8.75 -18.82
C VAL A 300 -22.43 -9.68 -19.48
#